data_c40dda18341e06ba18ea41a0d9f0515b
#
_entry.id   c40dda18341e06ba18ea41a0d9f0515b
#
_cell.length_a   1.000
_cell.length_b   1.000
_cell.length_c   1.000
_cell.angle_alpha   90.00
_cell.angle_beta   90.00
_cell.angle_gamma   90.00
#
_symmetry.space_group_name_H-M   'P 1'
#
loop_
_entity.id
_entity.type
_entity.pdbx_description
1 polymer ?
#
loop_
_entity_poly.entity_id
_entity_poly.type
_entity_poly.pdbx_seq_one_letter_code
_entity_poly.pdbx_strand_id
1 'polypeptide(L)'
;MNVVRYDKVTLIQEYSNLRKIGETYEVANITNTSVVIRDVISKIAIAAIDIDSFDNYFQNTITGWTKWGVLNESDNIIGYYRTNGKKVQVKTINGSRGEASCNKMDNFNLNTGIQIAYNRSYLCWLNKMYKKLTDSISNIDKEMQITRKNIKNLIKKVEPKNNTEEQ
;
A
#
# COMPACT_ATOMS: atom_id res chain seq x y z
N MET A 1 -0.65 -20.00 8.71
CA MET A 1 0.76 -20.16 8.28
C MET A 1 0.90 -19.77 6.81
N ASN A 2 1.92 -18.98 6.45
CA ASN A 2 2.14 -18.52 5.07
C ASN A 2 3.63 -18.69 4.69
N VAL A 3 4.13 -19.92 4.81
CA VAL A 3 5.49 -20.30 4.42
C VAL A 3 5.44 -21.40 3.38
N VAL A 4 6.44 -21.42 2.50
CA VAL A 4 6.62 -22.46 1.49
C VAL A 4 8.02 -23.06 1.62
N ARG A 5 8.22 -24.22 0.99
CA ARG A 5 9.53 -24.87 0.97
C ARG A 5 10.62 -23.92 0.46
N TYR A 6 11.75 -23.89 1.15
CA TYR A 6 12.91 -23.01 0.96
C TYR A 6 12.75 -21.55 1.45
N ASP A 7 11.61 -21.22 2.06
CA ASP A 7 11.53 -19.94 2.75
C ASP A 7 12.52 -19.87 3.91
N LYS A 8 13.04 -18.66 4.14
CA LYS A 8 13.82 -18.37 5.33
C LYS A 8 12.90 -17.86 6.42
N VAL A 9 13.03 -18.44 7.61
CA VAL A 9 12.23 -18.11 8.78
C VAL A 9 13.13 -17.72 9.93
N THR A 10 12.72 -16.75 10.72
CA THR A 10 13.46 -16.28 11.90
C THR A 10 12.75 -16.76 13.16
N LEU A 11 13.50 -17.33 14.09
CA LEU A 11 13.01 -17.70 15.41
C LEU A 11 12.68 -16.43 16.19
N ILE A 12 11.43 -16.28 16.60
CA ILE A 12 10.94 -15.10 17.36
C ILE A 12 10.64 -15.40 18.82
N GLN A 13 10.51 -16.68 19.19
CA GLN A 13 10.30 -17.15 20.54
C GLN A 13 11.10 -18.43 20.76
N GLU A 14 11.54 -18.68 22.00
CA GLU A 14 12.27 -19.92 22.33
C GLU A 14 11.48 -21.17 21.98
N TYR A 15 12.12 -22.07 21.26
CA TYR A 15 11.56 -23.37 20.88
C TYR A 15 12.56 -24.48 21.14
N SER A 16 12.28 -25.31 22.18
CA SER A 16 13.06 -26.49 22.52
C SER A 16 14.59 -26.22 22.51
N ASN A 17 15.33 -26.93 21.68
CA ASN A 17 16.79 -26.86 21.57
C ASN A 17 17.30 -25.84 20.52
N LEU A 18 16.44 -25.02 19.96
CA LEU A 18 16.85 -23.98 19.02
C LEU A 18 17.50 -22.81 19.78
N ARG A 19 18.69 -22.44 19.34
CA ARG A 19 19.67 -21.76 20.19
C ARG A 19 19.39 -20.32 20.53
N LYS A 20 18.90 -19.50 19.59
CA LYS A 20 18.75 -18.06 19.85
C LYS A 20 17.59 -17.46 19.08
N ILE A 21 16.79 -16.68 19.78
CA ILE A 21 15.83 -15.78 19.16
C ILE A 21 16.58 -14.87 18.17
N GLY A 22 16.03 -14.72 16.96
CA GLY A 22 16.66 -13.95 15.88
C GLY A 22 17.49 -14.78 14.91
N GLU A 23 17.79 -16.06 15.19
CA GLU A 23 18.44 -16.93 14.21
C GLU A 23 17.52 -17.25 13.04
N THR A 24 18.13 -17.40 11.86
CA THR A 24 17.43 -17.68 10.61
C THR A 24 17.62 -19.13 10.20
N TYR A 25 16.53 -19.77 9.85
CA TYR A 25 16.44 -21.15 9.37
C TYR A 25 15.80 -21.18 7.98
N GLU A 26 15.91 -22.31 7.29
CA GLU A 26 15.26 -22.52 6.01
C GLU A 26 14.20 -23.62 6.13
N VAL A 27 13.02 -23.41 5.55
CA VAL A 27 11.98 -24.43 5.49
C VAL A 27 12.41 -25.54 4.54
N ALA A 28 12.69 -26.71 5.08
CA ALA A 28 13.14 -27.88 4.31
C ALA A 28 11.95 -28.62 3.68
N ASN A 29 10.88 -28.80 4.45
CA ASN A 29 9.68 -29.49 4.00
C ASN A 29 8.44 -29.05 4.79
N ILE A 30 7.27 -29.25 4.21
CA ILE A 30 5.97 -28.98 4.85
C ILE A 30 5.12 -30.23 4.61
N THR A 31 4.59 -30.78 5.68
CA THR A 31 3.62 -31.89 5.68
C THR A 31 2.25 -31.38 6.11
N ASN A 32 1.26 -32.26 6.20
CA ASN A 32 -0.07 -31.91 6.70
C ASN A 32 -0.08 -31.53 8.18
N THR A 33 0.94 -31.96 8.94
CA THR A 33 1.00 -31.80 10.40
C THR A 33 2.23 -31.02 10.88
N SER A 34 3.26 -30.84 10.06
CA SER A 34 4.51 -30.25 10.51
C SER A 34 5.25 -29.45 9.45
N VAL A 35 6.02 -28.49 9.91
CA VAL A 35 7.03 -27.74 9.15
C VAL A 35 8.41 -28.21 9.59
N VAL A 36 9.19 -28.75 8.68
CA VAL A 36 10.59 -29.13 8.93
C VAL A 36 11.49 -27.97 8.59
N ILE A 37 12.27 -27.50 9.56
CA ILE A 37 13.29 -26.47 9.36
C ILE A 37 14.68 -27.08 9.34
N ARG A 38 15.60 -26.42 8.62
CA ARG A 38 17.01 -26.81 8.52
C ARG A 38 17.93 -25.61 8.69
N ASP A 39 19.16 -25.87 9.05
CA ASP A 39 20.21 -24.86 9.06
C ASP A 39 20.45 -24.32 7.65
N VAL A 40 20.66 -23.00 7.54
CA VAL A 40 20.80 -22.32 6.25
C VAL A 40 22.11 -22.71 5.54
N ILE A 41 23.17 -22.98 6.31
CA ILE A 41 24.52 -23.25 5.81
C ILE A 41 24.73 -24.74 5.59
N SER A 42 24.56 -25.55 6.65
CA SER A 42 24.81 -26.98 6.59
C SER A 42 23.74 -27.80 5.88
N LYS A 43 22.55 -27.20 5.70
CA LYS A 43 21.36 -27.84 5.11
C LYS A 43 20.86 -29.06 5.89
N ILE A 44 21.33 -29.24 7.12
CA ILE A 44 20.90 -30.32 8.01
C ILE A 44 19.54 -29.95 8.62
N ALA A 45 18.59 -30.88 8.59
CA ALA A 45 17.30 -30.71 9.28
C ALA A 45 17.52 -30.64 10.79
N ILE A 46 16.93 -29.67 11.46
CA ILE A 46 17.14 -29.39 12.87
C ILE A 46 15.91 -29.77 13.70
N ALA A 47 14.73 -29.41 13.22
CA ALA A 47 13.47 -29.61 13.91
C ALA A 47 12.30 -29.81 12.98
N ALA A 48 11.30 -30.56 13.44
CA ALA A 48 9.95 -30.58 12.88
C ALA A 48 9.01 -29.91 13.89
N ILE A 49 8.31 -28.86 13.45
CA ILE A 49 7.45 -28.04 14.29
C ILE A 49 6.01 -28.29 13.86
N ASP A 50 5.12 -28.47 14.80
CA ASP A 50 3.70 -28.60 14.53
C ASP A 50 3.18 -27.40 13.74
N ILE A 51 2.40 -27.67 12.68
CA ILE A 51 1.95 -26.66 11.73
C ILE A 51 1.07 -25.58 12.37
N ASP A 52 0.25 -25.96 13.34
CA ASP A 52 -0.68 -25.05 14.02
C ASP A 52 0.04 -24.11 15.00
N SER A 53 1.19 -24.56 15.51
CA SER A 53 2.00 -23.77 16.44
C SER A 53 3.16 -23.02 15.79
N PHE A 54 3.45 -23.27 14.51
CA PHE A 54 4.62 -22.72 13.81
C PHE A 54 4.72 -21.19 13.87
N ASP A 55 3.63 -20.50 13.61
CA ASP A 55 3.59 -19.03 13.59
C ASP A 55 3.83 -18.40 14.98
N ASN A 56 3.74 -19.19 16.08
CA ASN A 56 4.05 -18.71 17.42
C ASN A 56 5.56 -18.58 17.63
N TYR A 57 6.36 -19.40 16.95
CA TYR A 57 7.80 -19.50 17.16
C TYR A 57 8.62 -18.90 16.02
N PHE A 58 8.06 -18.81 14.82
CA PHE A 58 8.80 -18.40 13.63
C PHE A 58 8.09 -17.30 12.86
N GLN A 59 8.89 -16.39 12.36
CA GLN A 59 8.46 -15.37 11.41
C GLN A 59 9.16 -15.60 10.08
N ASN A 60 8.43 -15.48 8.98
CA ASN A 60 9.02 -15.57 7.65
C ASN A 60 10.04 -14.44 7.44
N THR A 61 11.29 -14.79 7.16
CA THR A 61 12.38 -13.83 6.86
C THR A 61 12.39 -13.53 5.37
N ILE A 62 11.58 -12.60 4.97
CA ILE A 62 11.55 -12.17 3.57
C ILE A 62 12.76 -11.26 3.30
N THR A 63 13.74 -11.75 2.53
CA THR A 63 14.98 -11.03 2.15
C THR A 63 14.82 -10.25 0.87
N GLY A 64 13.72 -9.60 0.65
CA GLY A 64 13.43 -8.84 -0.55
C GLY A 64 11.94 -8.62 -0.71
N TRP A 65 11.55 -7.98 -1.79
CA TRP A 65 10.14 -7.82 -2.08
C TRP A 65 9.55 -9.13 -2.64
N THR A 66 8.40 -9.56 -2.12
CA THR A 66 7.62 -10.64 -2.73
C THR A 66 7.16 -10.27 -4.14
N LYS A 67 6.70 -11.24 -4.90
CA LYS A 67 5.87 -10.97 -6.09
C LYS A 67 4.61 -10.22 -5.67
N TRP A 68 4.01 -9.50 -6.61
CA TRP A 68 2.74 -8.83 -6.37
C TRP A 68 1.63 -9.86 -6.16
N GLY A 69 0.99 -9.81 -4.99
CA GLY A 69 -0.24 -10.54 -4.68
C GLY A 69 -1.46 -9.69 -5.04
N VAL A 70 -2.58 -10.33 -5.27
CA VAL A 70 -3.86 -9.68 -5.58
C VAL A 70 -4.54 -9.25 -4.29
N LEU A 71 -5.11 -8.05 -4.28
CA LEU A 71 -5.92 -7.53 -3.20
C LEU A 71 -7.38 -7.45 -3.65
N ASN A 72 -8.23 -8.26 -3.02
CA ASN A 72 -9.65 -8.36 -3.32
C ASN A 72 -10.51 -7.76 -2.22
N GLU A 73 -11.65 -7.22 -2.60
CA GLU A 73 -12.75 -6.85 -1.72
C GLU A 73 -14.04 -7.35 -2.35
N SER A 74 -14.75 -8.26 -1.66
CA SER A 74 -16.01 -8.84 -2.14
C SER A 74 -15.94 -9.30 -3.62
N ASP A 75 -14.98 -10.17 -3.93
CA ASP A 75 -14.71 -10.74 -5.27
C ASP A 75 -14.18 -9.77 -6.34
N ASN A 76 -14.07 -8.49 -6.02
CA ASN A 76 -13.49 -7.51 -6.93
C ASN A 76 -12.01 -7.25 -6.62
N ILE A 77 -11.19 -7.21 -7.66
CA ILE A 77 -9.78 -6.80 -7.52
C ILE A 77 -9.76 -5.30 -7.29
N ILE A 78 -9.31 -4.88 -6.09
CA ILE A 78 -9.14 -3.46 -5.74
C ILE A 78 -7.70 -2.99 -5.87
N GLY A 79 -6.76 -3.91 -6.03
CA GLY A 79 -5.35 -3.59 -6.19
C GLY A 79 -4.42 -4.78 -6.08
N TYR A 80 -3.16 -4.48 -5.84
CA TYR A 80 -2.09 -5.45 -5.67
C TYR A 80 -1.23 -5.05 -4.50
N TYR A 81 -0.65 -6.02 -3.81
CA TYR A 81 0.28 -5.76 -2.71
C TYR A 81 1.56 -6.58 -2.85
N ARG A 82 2.62 -6.12 -2.22
CA ARG A 82 3.85 -6.87 -1.99
C ARG A 82 4.47 -6.50 -0.65
N THR A 83 5.29 -7.36 -0.10
CA THR A 83 5.95 -7.13 1.18
C THR A 83 7.40 -7.59 1.16
N ASN A 84 8.19 -7.06 2.08
CA ASN A 84 9.54 -7.54 2.39
C ASN A 84 9.71 -7.93 3.88
N GLY A 85 8.59 -8.24 4.56
CA GLY A 85 8.59 -8.63 5.97
C GLY A 85 8.73 -7.46 6.96
N LYS A 86 9.02 -6.24 6.49
CA LYS A 86 9.08 -5.01 7.31
C LYS A 86 8.22 -3.89 6.74
N LYS A 87 7.98 -3.94 5.45
CA LYS A 87 7.20 -2.96 4.70
C LYS A 87 6.19 -3.65 3.82
N VAL A 88 5.07 -2.99 3.60
CA VAL A 88 4.06 -3.38 2.64
C VAL A 88 3.88 -2.25 1.64
N GLN A 89 3.85 -2.57 0.37
CA GLN A 89 3.46 -1.65 -0.69
C GLN A 89 2.14 -2.12 -1.30
N VAL A 90 1.23 -1.19 -1.52
CA VAL A 90 -0.02 -1.41 -2.24
C VAL A 90 -0.05 -0.52 -3.47
N LYS A 91 -0.52 -1.08 -4.58
CA LYS A 91 -0.85 -0.36 -5.82
C LYS A 91 -2.33 -0.64 -6.11
N THR A 92 -3.17 0.38 -6.05
CA THR A 92 -4.59 0.24 -6.38
C THR A 92 -4.83 0.22 -7.89
N ILE A 93 -6.00 -0.26 -8.31
CA ILE A 93 -6.38 -0.31 -9.74
C ILE A 93 -6.38 1.07 -10.41
N ASN A 94 -6.64 2.14 -9.65
CA ASN A 94 -6.58 3.53 -10.14
C ASN A 94 -5.14 4.07 -10.28
N GLY A 95 -4.12 3.22 -10.08
CA GLY A 95 -2.70 3.55 -10.24
C GLY A 95 -2.05 4.24 -9.05
N SER A 96 -2.78 4.53 -7.97
CA SER A 96 -2.21 5.12 -6.76
C SER A 96 -1.38 4.09 -5.98
N ARG A 97 -0.40 4.59 -5.23
CA ARG A 97 0.50 3.74 -4.42
C ARG A 97 0.52 4.21 -2.98
N GLY A 98 0.60 3.26 -2.07
CA GLY A 98 0.81 3.51 -0.65
C GLY A 98 1.82 2.52 -0.07
N GLU A 99 2.46 2.92 0.99
CA GLU A 99 3.44 2.11 1.73
C GLU A 99 3.15 2.18 3.22
N ALA A 100 3.29 1.05 3.91
CA ALA A 100 3.32 0.95 5.36
C ALA A 100 4.62 0.30 5.79
N SER A 101 5.20 0.77 6.88
CA SER A 101 6.40 0.21 7.51
C SER A 101 6.07 -0.18 8.94
N CYS A 102 6.52 -1.36 9.36
CA CYS A 102 6.46 -1.78 10.73
C CYS A 102 7.49 -0.98 11.56
N ASN A 103 7.13 -0.59 12.76
CA ASN A 103 8.09 -0.02 13.71
C ASN A 103 9.08 -1.13 14.13
N LYS A 104 10.31 -0.75 14.50
CA LYS A 104 11.35 -1.70 14.94
C LYS A 104 10.98 -2.47 16.20
N MET A 105 10.08 -1.92 17.01
CA MET A 105 9.63 -2.52 18.28
C MET A 105 8.35 -3.35 18.11
N ASP A 106 7.71 -3.32 16.93
CA ASP A 106 6.44 -3.99 16.71
C ASP A 106 6.64 -5.30 15.94
N ASN A 107 5.79 -6.29 16.23
CA ASN A 107 5.68 -7.48 15.41
C ASN A 107 5.04 -7.12 14.07
N PHE A 108 5.67 -7.55 12.98
CA PHE A 108 5.14 -7.32 11.64
C PHE A 108 3.81 -8.08 11.45
N ASN A 109 2.75 -7.35 11.13
CA ASN A 109 1.45 -7.92 10.74
C ASN A 109 1.13 -7.53 9.31
N LEU A 110 1.10 -8.51 8.42
CA LEU A 110 0.87 -8.29 6.99
C LEU A 110 -0.50 -7.66 6.70
N ASN A 111 -1.56 -8.16 7.33
CA ASN A 111 -2.92 -7.67 7.09
C ASN A 111 -3.07 -6.21 7.52
N THR A 112 -2.58 -5.86 8.71
CA THR A 112 -2.54 -4.47 9.19
C THR A 112 -1.70 -3.60 8.26
N GLY A 113 -0.55 -4.10 7.82
CA GLY A 113 0.32 -3.41 6.86
C GLY A 113 -0.38 -3.14 5.52
N ILE A 114 -1.12 -4.12 4.99
CA ILE A 114 -1.92 -3.97 3.77
C ILE A 114 -3.00 -2.90 3.95
N GLN A 115 -3.76 -2.94 5.04
CA GLN A 115 -4.82 -1.95 5.30
C GLN A 115 -4.27 -0.53 5.38
N ILE A 116 -3.18 -0.33 6.12
CA ILE A 116 -2.54 0.99 6.23
C ILE A 116 -2.03 1.47 4.87
N ALA A 117 -1.35 0.61 4.12
CA ALA A 117 -0.82 0.95 2.80
C ALA A 117 -1.95 1.25 1.79
N TYR A 118 -3.04 0.47 1.83
CA TYR A 118 -4.22 0.71 1.00
C TYR A 118 -4.87 2.06 1.31
N ASN A 119 -5.14 2.37 2.57
CA ASN A 119 -5.72 3.64 2.98
C ASN A 119 -4.85 4.84 2.59
N ARG A 120 -3.53 4.73 2.71
CA ARG A 120 -2.57 5.75 2.24
C ARG A 120 -2.62 5.93 0.73
N SER A 121 -2.74 4.83 -0.01
CA SER A 121 -2.91 4.85 -1.46
C SER A 121 -4.22 5.54 -1.87
N TYR A 122 -5.31 5.21 -1.19
CA TYR A 122 -6.62 5.80 -1.43
C TYR A 122 -6.63 7.31 -1.12
N LEU A 123 -6.04 7.71 -0.01
CA LEU A 123 -5.87 9.13 0.34
C LEU A 123 -5.06 9.89 -0.71
N CYS A 124 -3.99 9.28 -1.23
CA CYS A 124 -3.20 9.86 -2.31
C CYS A 124 -4.05 10.08 -3.58
N TRP A 125 -4.92 9.13 -3.92
CA TRP A 125 -5.85 9.26 -5.05
C TRP A 125 -6.87 10.38 -4.81
N LEU A 126 -7.49 10.44 -3.63
CA LEU A 126 -8.43 11.51 -3.27
C LEU A 126 -7.79 12.89 -3.39
N ASN A 127 -6.58 13.06 -2.89
CA ASN A 127 -5.84 14.33 -2.97
C ASN A 127 -5.59 14.75 -4.44
N LYS A 128 -5.27 13.79 -5.31
CA LYS A 128 -5.11 14.07 -6.76
C LYS A 128 -6.42 14.48 -7.40
N MET A 129 -7.53 13.82 -7.05
CA MET A 129 -8.87 14.17 -7.53
C MET A 129 -9.29 15.56 -7.05
N TYR A 130 -9.09 15.84 -5.76
CA TYR A 130 -9.36 17.16 -5.19
C TYR A 130 -8.60 18.27 -5.92
N LYS A 131 -7.30 18.07 -6.17
CA LYS A 131 -6.50 19.03 -6.92
C LYS A 131 -7.06 19.28 -8.33
N LYS A 132 -7.41 18.22 -9.07
CA LYS A 132 -8.00 18.34 -10.40
C LYS A 132 -9.31 19.14 -10.38
N LEU A 133 -10.17 18.90 -9.39
CA LEU A 133 -11.42 19.63 -9.23
C LEU A 133 -11.16 21.11 -8.93
N THR A 134 -10.24 21.43 -8.03
CA THR A 134 -9.85 22.79 -7.69
C THR A 134 -9.31 23.55 -8.91
N ASP A 135 -8.44 22.90 -9.71
CA ASP A 135 -7.91 23.49 -10.94
C ASP A 135 -9.03 23.75 -11.97
N SER A 136 -10.01 22.83 -12.09
CA SER A 136 -11.17 22.99 -12.96
C SER A 136 -12.06 24.17 -12.53
N ILE A 137 -12.34 24.30 -11.23
CA ILE A 137 -13.11 25.42 -10.67
C ILE A 137 -12.39 26.74 -10.98
N SER A 138 -11.08 26.82 -10.75
CA SER A 138 -10.28 28.01 -11.04
C SER A 138 -10.35 28.42 -12.52
N ASN A 139 -10.37 27.44 -13.43
CA ASN A 139 -10.50 27.73 -14.86
C ASN A 139 -11.88 28.25 -15.22
N ILE A 140 -12.95 27.69 -14.66
CA ILE A 140 -14.32 28.14 -14.82
C ILE A 140 -14.46 29.60 -14.34
N ASP A 141 -13.91 29.90 -13.16
CA ASP A 141 -13.94 31.27 -12.62
C ASP A 141 -13.27 32.28 -13.55
N LYS A 142 -12.13 31.93 -14.17
CA LYS A 142 -11.45 32.78 -15.15
C LYS A 142 -12.33 33.02 -16.39
N GLU A 143 -12.94 31.97 -16.93
CA GLU A 143 -13.85 32.10 -18.09
C GLU A 143 -15.07 32.96 -17.76
N MET A 144 -15.65 32.79 -16.56
CA MET A 144 -16.75 33.67 -16.11
C MET A 144 -16.33 35.13 -16.02
N GLN A 145 -15.14 35.43 -15.53
CA GLN A 145 -14.63 36.80 -15.47
C GLN A 145 -14.46 37.41 -16.87
N ILE A 146 -13.88 36.62 -17.80
CA ILE A 146 -13.73 37.06 -19.22
C ILE A 146 -15.08 37.33 -19.83
N THR A 147 -16.04 36.41 -19.65
CA THR A 147 -17.41 36.57 -20.20
C THR A 147 -18.11 37.80 -19.64
N ARG A 148 -18.03 38.03 -18.32
CA ARG A 148 -18.59 39.24 -17.68
C ARG A 148 -17.99 40.54 -18.27
N LYS A 149 -16.67 40.55 -18.50
CA LYS A 149 -15.98 41.70 -19.13
C LYS A 149 -16.47 41.91 -20.53
N ASN A 150 -16.64 40.87 -21.33
CA ASN A 150 -17.14 40.95 -22.69
C ASN A 150 -18.58 41.48 -22.73
N ILE A 151 -19.47 41.03 -21.87
CA ILE A 151 -20.84 41.52 -21.73
C ILE A 151 -20.84 43.02 -21.40
N LYS A 152 -20.05 43.45 -20.40
CA LYS A 152 -19.93 44.87 -20.08
C LYS A 152 -19.46 45.73 -21.26
N ASN A 153 -18.52 45.24 -22.06
CA ASN A 153 -18.02 45.94 -23.23
C ASN A 153 -19.08 46.03 -24.35
N LEU A 154 -19.89 44.99 -24.52
CA LEU A 154 -20.99 45.00 -25.48
C LEU A 154 -22.10 46.00 -25.08
N ILE A 155 -22.49 46.00 -23.79
CA ILE A 155 -23.48 46.96 -23.26
C ILE A 155 -23.03 48.41 -23.52
N LYS A 156 -21.76 48.74 -23.22
CA LYS A 156 -21.22 50.07 -23.48
C LYS A 156 -21.25 50.48 -24.96
N LYS A 157 -21.21 49.53 -25.88
CA LYS A 157 -21.29 49.83 -27.32
C LYS A 157 -22.72 50.06 -27.81
N VAL A 158 -23.72 49.54 -27.11
CA VAL A 158 -25.14 49.61 -27.47
C VAL A 158 -25.83 50.79 -26.79
N GLU A 159 -25.31 51.27 -25.65
CA GLU A 159 -25.85 52.48 -25.02
C GLU A 159 -25.72 53.64 -25.97
N PRO A 160 -26.84 54.37 -26.36
CA PRO A 160 -26.78 55.49 -27.21
C PRO A 160 -25.96 56.61 -26.55
N LYS A 161 -25.02 57.20 -27.29
CA LYS A 161 -24.36 58.42 -26.86
C LYS A 161 -25.46 59.50 -26.83
N ASN A 162 -26.02 59.71 -25.66
CA ASN A 162 -26.87 60.91 -25.47
C ASN A 162 -25.96 62.14 -25.68
N ASN A 163 -25.96 62.69 -26.90
CA ASN A 163 -25.44 63.98 -27.15
C ASN A 163 -26.42 64.96 -26.48
N THR A 164 -26.10 65.37 -25.28
CA THR A 164 -26.64 66.66 -24.76
C THR A 164 -25.91 67.73 -25.49
N GLU A 165 -26.47 68.16 -26.68
CA GLU A 165 -26.31 69.51 -27.22
C GLU A 165 -27.28 70.36 -26.40
N GLU A 166 -26.79 70.92 -25.30
CA GLU A 166 -27.40 72.09 -24.69
C GLU A 166 -26.93 73.33 -25.48
N GLN A 167 -27.88 73.95 -26.13
CA GLN A 167 -27.77 75.29 -26.66
C GLN A 167 -27.84 76.35 -25.56
#